data_02664307e11414c7a5872adfab57ca95
#
_entry.id   02664307e11414c7a5872adfab57ca95
#
_cell.length_a   1.000
_cell.length_b   1.000
_cell.length_c   1.000
_cell.angle_alpha   90.00
_cell.angle_beta   90.00
_cell.angle_gamma   90.00
#
_symmetry.space_group_name_H-M   'P 1'
#
loop_
_entity.id
_entity.type
_entity.pdbx_description
1 polymer ?
#
loop_
_entity_poly.entity_id
_entity_poly.type
_entity_poly.pdbx_seq_one_letter_code
_entity_poly.pdbx_strand_id
1 'polypeptide(L)'
;ESATVTLTTPYAVPAAKPAGKAGYIYLAVTPKSYAGGTFTVVTDKGLYTFETTKSFDLSNVYAPQVIQMNLAKVRQPAPTVNHIFYDDFSTATGTNDYFSMKVSPADYAYYYTDTYTREGSVYAFNGAIRMGVSKTTGTVTTPALKLIEGTKNLKVTFYANGWKADQALNVTASTGTVVGGSDLVMPQATDTGSGVMDKSEAALFTVYVENADATTALTFALASTTVDKRFILDDLTVDVHDGPIELTPV
;
A
#
# COMPACT_ATOMS: atom_id res chain seq x y z
N GLU A 1 30.24 -16.66 -4.25
CA GLU A 1 30.97 -15.38 -4.16
C GLU A 1 30.07 -14.28 -4.68
N SER A 2 29.98 -13.17 -3.98
CA SER A 2 29.31 -11.95 -4.42
C SER A 2 30.34 -10.83 -4.57
N ALA A 3 30.18 -10.01 -5.60
CA ALA A 3 30.93 -8.78 -5.76
C ALA A 3 29.95 -7.59 -5.77
N THR A 4 30.19 -6.62 -4.91
CA THR A 4 29.42 -5.38 -4.90
C THR A 4 30.28 -4.26 -5.50
N VAL A 5 29.76 -3.61 -6.52
CA VAL A 5 30.38 -2.43 -7.11
C VAL A 5 29.48 -1.24 -6.84
N THR A 6 30.04 -0.26 -6.10
CA THR A 6 29.33 1.00 -5.81
C THR A 6 29.90 2.08 -6.72
N LEU A 7 29.03 2.76 -7.46
CA LEU A 7 29.43 3.92 -8.25
C LEU A 7 29.66 5.12 -7.31
N THR A 8 30.83 5.73 -7.37
CA THR A 8 31.17 6.93 -6.59
C THR A 8 30.38 8.17 -7.05
N THR A 9 29.92 8.16 -8.30
CA THR A 9 29.03 9.17 -8.86
C THR A 9 27.80 8.46 -9.41
N PRO A 10 26.59 8.85 -9.02
CA PRO A 10 25.37 8.25 -9.56
C PRO A 10 25.32 8.40 -11.08
N TYR A 11 25.10 7.31 -11.79
CA TYR A 11 24.87 7.33 -13.24
C TYR A 11 23.45 7.75 -13.52
N ALA A 12 23.25 8.90 -14.15
CA ALA A 12 21.94 9.34 -14.58
C ALA A 12 21.49 8.50 -15.80
N VAL A 13 20.55 7.60 -15.59
CA VAL A 13 19.91 6.87 -16.69
C VAL A 13 19.03 7.85 -17.46
N PRO A 14 19.24 8.07 -18.77
CA PRO A 14 18.41 8.99 -19.55
C PRO A 14 16.92 8.60 -19.47
N ALA A 15 16.05 9.56 -19.20
CA ALA A 15 14.60 9.34 -19.10
C ALA A 15 13.95 8.86 -20.43
N ALA A 16 14.57 9.19 -21.56
CA ALA A 16 14.19 8.69 -22.87
C ALA A 16 15.39 8.05 -23.55
N LYS A 17 15.22 6.80 -23.99
CA LYS A 17 16.22 6.12 -24.81
C LYS A 17 16.17 6.70 -26.23
N PRO A 18 17.20 7.42 -26.72
CA PRO A 18 17.26 7.74 -28.13
C PRO A 18 17.26 6.43 -28.93
N ALA A 19 16.45 6.36 -29.98
CA ALA A 19 16.36 5.15 -30.80
C ALA A 19 17.76 4.65 -31.19
N GLY A 20 18.08 3.42 -30.80
CA GLY A 20 19.32 2.75 -31.15
C GLY A 20 20.54 2.93 -30.23
N LYS A 21 20.45 3.68 -29.09
CA LYS A 21 21.59 3.80 -28.17
C LYS A 21 21.28 3.11 -26.83
N ALA A 22 22.16 2.16 -26.43
CA ALA A 22 22.17 1.56 -25.11
C ALA A 22 23.13 2.35 -24.21
N GLY A 23 22.75 2.54 -22.93
CA GLY A 23 23.71 2.95 -21.90
C GLY A 23 24.54 1.74 -21.48
N TYR A 24 25.84 1.95 -21.28
CA TYR A 24 26.72 0.88 -20.80
C TYR A 24 27.26 1.25 -19.42
N ILE A 25 27.27 0.27 -18.53
CA ILE A 25 27.98 0.34 -17.26
C ILE A 25 29.12 -0.69 -17.36
N TYR A 26 30.34 -0.23 -17.15
CA TYR A 26 31.52 -1.11 -17.17
C TYR A 26 31.85 -1.51 -15.74
N LEU A 27 31.93 -2.84 -15.53
CA LEU A 27 32.29 -3.43 -14.24
C LEU A 27 33.56 -4.22 -14.39
N ALA A 28 34.50 -4.03 -13.46
CA ALA A 28 35.64 -4.90 -13.33
C ALA A 28 35.27 -6.05 -12.39
N VAL A 29 35.35 -7.28 -12.88
CA VAL A 29 35.08 -8.50 -12.10
C VAL A 29 36.28 -9.43 -12.16
N THR A 30 36.38 -10.35 -11.21
CA THR A 30 37.46 -11.35 -11.20
C THR A 30 37.39 -12.20 -12.46
N PRO A 31 38.51 -12.36 -13.22
CA PRO A 31 38.54 -13.16 -14.44
C PRO A 31 38.29 -14.65 -14.11
N LYS A 32 37.15 -15.17 -14.47
CA LYS A 32 36.79 -16.58 -14.39
C LYS A 32 35.52 -16.86 -15.19
N SER A 33 35.21 -18.15 -15.36
CA SER A 33 33.91 -18.53 -15.92
C SER A 33 32.83 -18.54 -14.82
N TYR A 34 31.66 -17.99 -15.14
CA TYR A 34 30.49 -17.95 -14.29
C TYR A 34 29.36 -18.76 -14.94
N ALA A 35 28.77 -19.68 -14.20
CA ALA A 35 27.69 -20.57 -14.67
C ALA A 35 26.29 -19.95 -14.49
N GLY A 36 26.13 -18.69 -14.84
CA GLY A 36 24.94 -17.90 -14.56
C GLY A 36 25.11 -17.05 -13.31
N GLY A 37 24.07 -16.37 -12.90
CA GLY A 37 24.09 -15.56 -11.70
C GLY A 37 22.95 -14.55 -11.60
N THR A 38 22.94 -13.86 -10.49
CA THR A 38 22.00 -12.77 -10.20
C THR A 38 22.75 -11.45 -10.26
N PHE A 39 22.26 -10.55 -11.08
CA PHE A 39 22.73 -9.17 -11.14
C PHE A 39 21.71 -8.27 -10.45
N THR A 40 22.19 -7.47 -9.51
CA THR A 40 21.35 -6.53 -8.79
C THR A 40 21.80 -5.10 -9.11
N VAL A 41 20.85 -4.27 -9.55
CA VAL A 41 21.08 -2.85 -9.84
C VAL A 41 20.26 -2.03 -8.87
N VAL A 42 20.94 -1.23 -8.05
CA VAL A 42 20.30 -0.29 -7.12
C VAL A 42 20.21 1.08 -7.78
N THR A 43 19.04 1.66 -7.81
CA THR A 43 18.79 3.00 -8.36
C THR A 43 17.99 3.84 -7.36
N ASP A 44 17.80 5.13 -7.66
CA ASP A 44 16.85 6.00 -6.94
C ASP A 44 15.39 5.58 -7.08
N LYS A 45 15.07 4.71 -8.04
CA LYS A 45 13.73 4.17 -8.31
C LYS A 45 13.50 2.78 -7.71
N GLY A 46 14.52 2.20 -7.07
CA GLY A 46 14.44 0.91 -6.42
C GLY A 46 15.56 -0.05 -6.79
N LEU A 47 15.41 -1.27 -6.33
CA LEU A 47 16.30 -2.39 -6.55
C LEU A 47 15.77 -3.24 -7.70
N TYR A 48 16.60 -3.49 -8.71
CA TYR A 48 16.27 -4.31 -9.85
C TYR A 48 17.16 -5.54 -9.86
N THR A 49 16.56 -6.72 -9.96
CA THR A 49 17.29 -7.99 -10.00
C THR A 49 17.09 -8.68 -11.34
N PHE A 50 18.19 -9.09 -11.95
CA PHE A 50 18.20 -9.86 -13.19
C PHE A 50 18.86 -11.20 -12.93
N GLU A 51 18.15 -12.29 -13.17
CA GLU A 51 18.67 -13.65 -13.10
C GLU A 51 18.95 -14.17 -14.49
N THR A 52 20.09 -14.82 -14.65
CA THR A 52 20.47 -15.47 -15.90
C THR A 52 21.04 -16.85 -15.65
N THR A 53 20.61 -17.80 -16.47
CA THR A 53 21.18 -19.16 -16.53
C THR A 53 22.31 -19.29 -17.55
N LYS A 54 22.56 -18.22 -18.33
CA LYS A 54 23.65 -18.23 -19.30
C LYS A 54 25.00 -18.20 -18.59
N SER A 55 25.91 -19.05 -19.00
CA SER A 55 27.29 -18.96 -18.55
C SER A 55 28.02 -17.83 -19.26
N PHE A 56 28.92 -17.20 -18.52
CA PHE A 56 29.82 -16.15 -19.04
C PHE A 56 31.24 -16.60 -18.81
N ASP A 57 32.04 -16.61 -19.86
CA ASP A 57 33.48 -16.87 -19.75
C ASP A 57 34.23 -15.53 -19.74
N LEU A 58 34.56 -15.08 -18.54
CA LEU A 58 35.36 -13.88 -18.29
C LEU A 58 36.81 -14.21 -17.96
N SER A 59 37.28 -15.41 -18.24
CA SER A 59 38.65 -15.83 -18.01
C SER A 59 39.67 -15.07 -18.88
N ASN A 60 39.25 -14.59 -20.05
CA ASN A 60 40.06 -13.78 -20.92
C ASN A 60 39.92 -12.29 -20.58
N VAL A 61 40.91 -11.74 -19.88
CA VAL A 61 40.98 -10.34 -19.45
C VAL A 61 41.05 -9.32 -20.60
N TYR A 62 41.38 -9.75 -21.81
CA TYR A 62 41.51 -8.91 -22.99
C TYR A 62 40.26 -8.83 -23.87
N ALA A 63 39.22 -9.63 -23.55
CA ALA A 63 37.98 -9.66 -24.30
C ALA A 63 36.82 -9.17 -23.45
N PRO A 64 36.45 -7.89 -23.52
CA PRO A 64 35.31 -7.38 -22.77
C PRO A 64 34.02 -8.06 -23.21
N GLN A 65 33.26 -8.56 -22.25
CA GLN A 65 31.94 -9.15 -22.48
C GLN A 65 30.87 -8.09 -22.27
N VAL A 66 29.92 -8.02 -23.17
CA VAL A 66 28.76 -7.13 -23.04
C VAL A 66 27.55 -7.96 -22.62
N ILE A 67 27.05 -7.70 -21.43
CA ILE A 67 25.81 -8.30 -20.94
C ILE A 67 24.71 -7.26 -21.18
N GLN A 68 23.79 -7.57 -22.09
CA GLN A 68 22.62 -6.72 -22.30
C GLN A 68 21.54 -7.08 -21.29
N MET A 69 21.24 -6.15 -20.39
CA MET A 69 20.10 -6.22 -19.49
C MET A 69 18.97 -5.38 -20.05
N ASN A 70 17.83 -6.00 -20.31
CA ASN A 70 16.62 -5.25 -20.60
C ASN A 70 15.91 -4.93 -19.28
N LEU A 71 16.07 -3.74 -18.77
CA LEU A 71 15.48 -3.28 -17.50
C LEU A 71 13.94 -3.40 -17.49
N ALA A 72 13.28 -3.42 -18.63
CA ALA A 72 11.84 -3.71 -18.71
C ALA A 72 11.48 -5.15 -18.33
N LYS A 73 12.45 -6.06 -18.33
CA LYS A 73 12.30 -7.47 -17.91
C LYS A 73 12.87 -7.74 -16.52
N VAL A 74 13.52 -6.75 -15.92
CA VAL A 74 14.05 -6.88 -14.56
C VAL A 74 12.88 -6.77 -13.60
N ARG A 75 12.60 -7.85 -12.90
CA ARG A 75 11.58 -7.85 -11.85
C ARG A 75 12.07 -6.99 -10.69
N GLN A 76 11.34 -5.93 -10.37
CA GLN A 76 11.59 -5.20 -9.14
C GLN A 76 11.38 -6.18 -7.98
N PRO A 77 12.32 -6.29 -7.02
CA PRO A 77 12.08 -7.10 -5.84
C PRO A 77 10.86 -6.58 -5.12
N ALA A 78 10.12 -7.49 -4.51
CA ALA A 78 8.98 -7.11 -3.70
C ALA A 78 9.46 -6.20 -2.57
N PRO A 79 8.83 -5.04 -2.35
CA PRO A 79 9.17 -4.19 -1.23
C PRO A 79 8.93 -4.91 0.10
N THR A 80 9.74 -4.60 1.11
CA THR A 80 9.49 -5.08 2.46
C THR A 80 8.40 -4.22 3.09
N VAL A 81 7.33 -4.86 3.55
CA VAL A 81 6.24 -4.20 4.25
C VAL A 81 6.15 -4.70 5.69
N ASN A 82 5.75 -3.83 6.60
CA ASN A 82 5.70 -4.12 8.04
C ASN A 82 4.30 -4.54 8.50
N HIS A 83 3.27 -4.26 7.72
CA HIS A 83 1.86 -4.53 8.02
C HIS A 83 1.29 -5.53 7.03
N ILE A 84 0.21 -6.21 7.39
CA ILE A 84 -0.60 -6.99 6.45
C ILE A 84 -1.22 -6.06 5.40
N PHE A 85 -1.71 -4.91 5.84
CA PHE A 85 -2.25 -3.87 4.97
C PHE A 85 -2.02 -2.50 5.62
N TYR A 86 -1.68 -1.53 4.79
CA TYR A 86 -1.60 -0.13 5.19
C TYR A 86 -2.03 0.76 4.04
N ASP A 87 -2.86 1.75 4.33
CA ASP A 87 -3.20 2.81 3.39
C ASP A 87 -3.23 4.15 4.12
N ASP A 88 -2.37 5.06 3.70
CA ASP A 88 -2.30 6.45 4.15
C ASP A 88 -3.15 7.38 3.28
N PHE A 89 -3.88 6.81 2.32
CA PHE A 89 -4.68 7.53 1.34
C PHE A 89 -3.96 8.69 0.64
N SER A 90 -2.62 8.68 0.58
CA SER A 90 -1.81 9.76 -0.01
C SER A 90 -2.12 10.00 -1.51
N THR A 91 -2.71 9.04 -2.19
CA THR A 91 -3.23 9.19 -3.57
C THR A 91 -4.60 9.85 -3.65
N ALA A 92 -5.28 10.04 -2.51
CA ALA A 92 -6.59 10.69 -2.44
C ALA A 92 -6.44 12.21 -2.42
N THR A 93 -6.03 12.80 -3.54
CA THR A 93 -5.81 14.23 -3.71
C THR A 93 -7.09 14.95 -4.14
N GLY A 94 -7.26 16.20 -3.69
CA GLY A 94 -8.47 16.99 -3.96
C GLY A 94 -9.55 16.81 -2.88
N THR A 95 -10.64 17.55 -3.00
CA THR A 95 -11.71 17.60 -1.96
C THR A 95 -13.07 17.13 -2.46
N ASN A 96 -13.28 17.15 -3.78
CA ASN A 96 -14.54 16.77 -4.41
C ASN A 96 -14.36 15.80 -5.56
N ASP A 97 -13.13 15.37 -5.83
CA ASP A 97 -12.83 14.37 -6.83
C ASP A 97 -13.15 12.98 -6.28
N TYR A 98 -13.64 12.10 -7.13
CA TYR A 98 -13.82 10.72 -6.72
C TYR A 98 -12.48 10.11 -6.32
N PHE A 99 -12.48 9.41 -5.19
CA PHE A 99 -11.31 8.66 -4.78
C PHE A 99 -10.88 7.66 -5.87
N SER A 100 -9.59 7.61 -6.17
CA SER A 100 -9.03 6.76 -7.23
C SER A 100 -9.17 5.26 -6.97
N MET A 101 -9.56 4.87 -5.76
CA MET A 101 -9.75 3.49 -5.29
C MET A 101 -8.45 2.66 -5.26
N LYS A 102 -7.29 3.29 -5.38
CA LYS A 102 -5.99 2.61 -5.32
C LYS A 102 -5.40 2.70 -3.93
N VAL A 103 -4.77 1.60 -3.53
CA VAL A 103 -4.00 1.54 -2.26
C VAL A 103 -2.75 2.42 -2.38
N SER A 104 -2.39 3.08 -1.30
CA SER A 104 -1.17 3.86 -1.11
C SER A 104 -0.57 3.57 0.29
N PRO A 105 0.70 3.72 0.53
CA PRO A 105 1.76 4.14 -0.40
C PRO A 105 2.18 3.06 -1.42
N ALA A 106 3.13 3.40 -2.27
CA ALA A 106 3.55 2.58 -3.41
C ALA A 106 3.99 1.16 -3.04
N ASP A 107 4.59 0.96 -1.86
CA ASP A 107 5.04 -0.36 -1.40
C ASP A 107 3.86 -1.31 -1.16
N TYR A 108 2.77 -0.81 -0.63
CA TYR A 108 1.54 -1.60 -0.48
C TYR A 108 0.79 -1.73 -1.80
N ALA A 109 0.78 -0.71 -2.65
CA ALA A 109 0.22 -0.79 -4.00
C ALA A 109 0.88 -1.88 -4.88
N TYR A 110 2.12 -2.26 -4.57
CA TYR A 110 2.79 -3.40 -5.22
C TYR A 110 2.07 -4.72 -4.96
N TYR A 111 1.64 -4.96 -3.72
CA TYR A 111 0.93 -6.18 -3.32
C TYR A 111 -0.57 -6.11 -3.64
N TYR A 112 -1.15 -4.93 -3.46
CA TYR A 112 -2.59 -4.69 -3.61
C TYR A 112 -2.88 -3.97 -4.94
N THR A 113 -2.75 -4.72 -6.03
CA THR A 113 -3.07 -4.23 -7.40
C THR A 113 -4.57 -4.10 -7.65
N ASP A 114 -5.39 -4.82 -6.87
CA ASP A 114 -6.84 -4.65 -6.89
C ASP A 114 -7.19 -3.34 -6.18
N THR A 115 -8.24 -2.72 -6.64
CA THR A 115 -8.73 -1.47 -6.08
C THR A 115 -9.71 -1.73 -4.95
N TYR A 116 -9.94 -0.72 -4.10
CA TYR A 116 -11.11 -0.70 -3.24
C TYR A 116 -12.39 -0.86 -4.06
N THR A 117 -13.41 -1.47 -3.49
CA THR A 117 -14.76 -1.36 -4.01
C THR A 117 -15.53 -0.32 -3.23
N ARG A 118 -16.49 0.35 -3.88
CA ARG A 118 -17.33 1.37 -3.26
C ARG A 118 -18.79 1.18 -3.62
N GLU A 119 -19.63 1.59 -2.69
CA GLU A 119 -21.03 1.82 -2.96
C GLU A 119 -21.36 3.28 -2.62
N GLY A 120 -22.24 3.90 -3.41
CA GLY A 120 -22.59 5.30 -3.21
C GLY A 120 -21.45 6.28 -3.48
N SER A 121 -21.31 7.27 -2.63
CA SER A 121 -20.42 8.41 -2.83
C SER A 121 -19.14 8.30 -1.99
N VAL A 122 -17.97 8.16 -2.62
CA VAL A 122 -16.67 8.16 -1.95
C VAL A 122 -15.73 9.12 -2.69
N TYR A 123 -15.21 10.09 -1.96
CA TYR A 123 -14.40 11.19 -2.49
C TYR A 123 -13.03 11.23 -1.83
N ALA A 124 -12.06 11.78 -2.55
CA ALA A 124 -10.79 12.18 -1.98
C ALA A 124 -10.98 13.34 -0.99
N PHE A 125 -10.11 13.40 0.02
CA PHE A 125 -10.09 14.45 1.02
C PHE A 125 -8.65 14.79 1.44
N ASN A 126 -7.79 15.08 0.44
CA ASN A 126 -6.38 15.45 0.57
C ASN A 126 -5.58 14.59 1.58
N GLY A 127 -5.44 13.32 1.29
CA GLY A 127 -4.74 12.36 2.15
C GLY A 127 -5.65 11.59 3.09
N ALA A 128 -6.95 11.72 2.93
CA ALA A 128 -7.99 10.92 3.57
C ALA A 128 -9.09 10.61 2.56
N ILE A 129 -10.09 9.82 2.93
CA ILE A 129 -11.28 9.60 2.11
C ILE A 129 -12.54 10.06 2.86
N ARG A 130 -13.43 10.72 2.12
CA ARG A 130 -14.74 11.13 2.63
C ARG A 130 -15.82 10.24 2.02
N MET A 131 -16.53 9.52 2.84
CA MET A 131 -17.70 8.78 2.44
C MET A 131 -18.95 9.61 2.58
N GLY A 132 -19.82 9.54 1.55
CA GLY A 132 -21.13 10.18 1.52
C GLY A 132 -21.15 11.64 1.07
N VAL A 133 -22.34 12.08 0.79
CA VAL A 133 -22.76 13.48 0.56
C VAL A 133 -24.05 13.72 1.35
N SER A 134 -24.58 14.95 1.33
CA SER A 134 -25.77 15.32 2.12
C SER A 134 -27.00 14.43 1.90
N LYS A 135 -27.12 13.79 0.74
CA LYS A 135 -28.29 12.97 0.36
C LYS A 135 -27.99 11.48 0.24
N THR A 136 -26.73 11.12 0.04
CA THR A 136 -26.32 9.73 -0.28
C THR A 136 -25.17 9.33 0.63
N THR A 137 -25.24 8.14 1.21
CA THR A 137 -24.13 7.53 1.95
C THR A 137 -23.02 7.08 1.01
N GLY A 138 -21.86 6.79 1.59
CA GLY A 138 -20.77 6.09 0.93
C GLY A 138 -20.32 4.92 1.80
N THR A 139 -19.92 3.86 1.13
CA THR A 139 -19.32 2.67 1.75
C THR A 139 -18.05 2.34 0.97
N VAL A 140 -17.02 1.93 1.66
CA VAL A 140 -15.77 1.49 1.06
C VAL A 140 -15.41 0.10 1.60
N THR A 141 -14.92 -0.76 0.69
CA THR A 141 -14.41 -2.09 1.04
C THR A 141 -12.98 -2.22 0.52
N THR A 142 -12.07 -2.64 1.38
CA THR A 142 -10.66 -2.86 1.01
C THR A 142 -10.53 -3.94 -0.07
N PRO A 143 -9.43 -3.98 -0.82
CA PRO A 143 -9.02 -5.21 -1.48
C PRO A 143 -8.90 -6.37 -0.48
N ALA A 144 -8.94 -7.61 -0.97
CA ALA A 144 -8.67 -8.77 -0.14
C ALA A 144 -7.26 -8.70 0.48
N LEU A 145 -7.13 -9.04 1.76
CA LEU A 145 -5.90 -8.92 2.55
C LEU A 145 -4.90 -10.04 2.21
N LYS A 146 -4.39 -10.03 0.99
CA LYS A 146 -3.61 -11.11 0.34
C LYS A 146 -2.33 -11.52 1.07
N LEU A 147 -1.79 -10.67 1.97
CA LEU A 147 -0.57 -10.97 2.72
C LEU A 147 -0.83 -11.81 3.98
N ILE A 148 -2.07 -12.19 4.26
CA ILE A 148 -2.39 -13.11 5.35
C ILE A 148 -1.97 -14.53 4.92
N GLU A 149 -1.11 -15.15 5.71
CA GLU A 149 -0.73 -16.55 5.53
C GLU A 149 -1.52 -17.45 6.48
N GLY A 150 -2.32 -18.34 5.90
CA GLY A 150 -3.24 -19.22 6.65
C GLY A 150 -4.40 -18.44 7.27
N THR A 151 -4.80 -18.82 8.48
CA THR A 151 -5.83 -18.14 9.27
C THR A 151 -5.19 -17.37 10.41
N LYS A 152 -5.54 -16.11 10.59
CA LYS A 152 -4.97 -15.20 11.60
C LYS A 152 -6.06 -14.39 12.30
N ASN A 153 -5.77 -13.98 13.53
CA ASN A 153 -6.48 -12.86 14.12
C ASN A 153 -5.77 -11.56 13.71
N LEU A 154 -6.54 -10.52 13.47
CA LEU A 154 -6.04 -9.23 13.03
C LEU A 154 -6.40 -8.14 14.02
N LYS A 155 -5.52 -7.14 14.12
CA LYS A 155 -5.77 -5.84 14.71
C LYS A 155 -5.87 -4.82 13.59
N VAL A 156 -6.98 -4.10 13.53
CA VAL A 156 -7.26 -3.05 12.54
C VAL A 156 -7.32 -1.72 13.27
N THR A 157 -6.52 -0.76 12.84
CA THR A 157 -6.55 0.60 13.39
C THR A 157 -6.78 1.62 12.26
N PHE A 158 -7.51 2.68 12.55
CA PHE A 158 -7.79 3.77 11.62
C PHE A 158 -8.27 5.01 12.35
N TYR A 159 -8.08 6.19 11.74
CA TYR A 159 -8.70 7.42 12.19
C TYR A 159 -10.04 7.62 11.50
N ALA A 160 -11.05 8.07 12.25
CA ALA A 160 -12.32 8.50 11.67
C ALA A 160 -12.98 9.63 12.46
N ASN A 161 -13.73 10.46 11.76
CA ASN A 161 -14.64 11.44 12.34
C ASN A 161 -15.92 11.61 11.49
N GLY A 162 -16.99 12.04 12.14
CA GLY A 162 -18.24 12.42 11.49
C GLY A 162 -18.12 13.79 10.83
N TRP A 163 -18.84 14.04 9.73
CA TRP A 163 -18.74 15.28 8.97
C TRP A 163 -19.30 16.52 9.70
N LYS A 164 -20.50 16.44 10.22
CA LYS A 164 -21.22 17.56 10.87
C LYS A 164 -21.95 17.19 12.14
N ALA A 165 -21.76 15.98 12.60
CA ALA A 165 -22.37 15.47 13.82
C ALA A 165 -21.58 14.24 14.28
N ASP A 166 -21.69 13.90 15.55
CA ASP A 166 -21.29 12.60 16.06
C ASP A 166 -22.08 11.52 15.33
N GLN A 167 -21.39 10.49 14.88
CA GLN A 167 -21.97 9.42 14.11
C GLN A 167 -21.36 8.08 14.50
N ALA A 168 -22.10 7.02 14.26
CA ALA A 168 -21.59 5.68 14.47
C ALA A 168 -21.18 5.01 13.16
N LEU A 169 -20.00 4.36 13.19
CA LEU A 169 -19.41 3.60 12.11
C LEU A 169 -19.49 2.11 12.43
N ASN A 170 -19.80 1.30 11.44
CA ASN A 170 -19.65 -0.15 11.48
C ASN A 170 -18.48 -0.59 10.59
N VAL A 171 -17.69 -1.51 11.12
CA VAL A 171 -16.67 -2.25 10.38
C VAL A 171 -17.12 -3.70 10.28
N THR A 172 -17.16 -4.24 9.07
CA THR A 172 -17.49 -5.66 8.81
C THR A 172 -16.39 -6.30 7.98
N ALA A 173 -16.32 -7.62 7.99
CA ALA A 173 -15.36 -8.40 7.21
C ALA A 173 -16.11 -9.41 6.31
N SER A 174 -15.55 -9.69 5.13
CA SER A 174 -16.11 -10.68 4.20
C SER A 174 -15.93 -12.12 4.70
N THR A 175 -14.84 -12.37 5.44
CA THR A 175 -14.52 -13.63 6.13
C THR A 175 -13.95 -13.32 7.51
N GLY A 176 -14.10 -14.25 8.45
CA GLY A 176 -13.77 -14.03 9.86
C GLY A 176 -14.89 -13.31 10.62
N THR A 177 -14.64 -13.03 11.89
CA THR A 177 -15.59 -12.36 12.80
C THR A 177 -15.01 -11.07 13.32
N VAL A 178 -15.67 -9.94 13.03
CA VAL A 178 -15.23 -8.64 13.57
C VAL A 178 -15.68 -8.51 15.02
N VAL A 179 -14.74 -8.13 15.88
CA VAL A 179 -14.95 -7.90 17.31
C VAL A 179 -14.69 -6.43 17.62
N GLY A 180 -15.65 -5.76 18.24
CA GLY A 180 -15.57 -4.33 18.55
C GLY A 180 -15.77 -3.42 17.34
N GLY A 181 -16.38 -3.91 16.26
CA GLY A 181 -16.54 -3.15 15.01
C GLY A 181 -17.95 -2.53 14.81
N SER A 182 -18.83 -2.62 15.82
CA SER A 182 -20.18 -2.08 15.71
C SER A 182 -20.35 -0.80 16.52
N ASP A 183 -21.12 0.14 15.98
CA ASP A 183 -21.52 1.38 16.63
C ASP A 183 -20.34 2.20 17.20
N LEU A 184 -19.22 2.25 16.45
CA LEU A 184 -18.06 3.04 16.78
C LEU A 184 -18.39 4.53 16.69
N VAL A 185 -18.52 5.22 17.83
CA VAL A 185 -18.93 6.62 17.88
C VAL A 185 -17.78 7.52 17.41
N MET A 186 -17.94 8.13 16.27
CA MET A 186 -17.01 9.08 15.69
C MET A 186 -17.33 10.50 16.17
N PRO A 187 -16.34 11.25 16.69
CA PRO A 187 -16.54 12.66 17.02
C PRO A 187 -16.82 13.49 15.77
N GLN A 188 -17.53 14.59 15.92
CA GLN A 188 -17.77 15.53 14.84
C GLN A 188 -16.48 16.25 14.43
N ALA A 189 -16.20 16.36 13.13
CA ALA A 189 -15.17 17.25 12.61
C ALA A 189 -15.60 18.73 12.75
N THR A 190 -14.72 19.60 13.27
CA THR A 190 -15.01 21.03 13.43
C THR A 190 -14.77 21.79 12.13
N ASP A 191 -13.76 21.42 11.35
CA ASP A 191 -13.48 22.03 10.05
C ASP A 191 -13.60 21.01 8.90
N THR A 192 -14.71 21.10 8.20
CA THR A 192 -14.94 20.32 6.97
C THR A 192 -14.68 21.12 5.70
N GLY A 193 -14.37 22.41 5.83
CA GLY A 193 -14.12 23.33 4.71
C GLY A 193 -12.68 23.33 4.22
N SER A 194 -11.72 23.01 5.08
CA SER A 194 -10.29 22.91 4.73
C SER A 194 -9.99 21.81 3.71
N GLY A 195 -10.84 20.78 3.65
CA GLY A 195 -10.63 19.64 2.77
C GLY A 195 -9.51 18.71 3.24
N VAL A 196 -9.10 18.80 4.51
CA VAL A 196 -8.08 17.95 5.15
C VAL A 196 -8.65 17.46 6.48
N MET A 197 -8.39 16.20 6.82
CA MET A 197 -8.76 15.65 8.12
C MET A 197 -7.82 16.16 9.21
N ASP A 198 -8.37 16.79 10.23
CA ASP A 198 -7.61 17.09 11.45
C ASP A 198 -7.60 15.86 12.37
N LYS A 199 -6.46 15.17 12.44
CA LYS A 199 -6.32 13.97 13.27
C LYS A 199 -6.40 14.24 14.77
N SER A 200 -6.20 15.49 15.21
CA SER A 200 -6.36 15.85 16.62
C SER A 200 -7.83 15.86 17.08
N GLU A 201 -8.76 15.98 16.12
CA GLU A 201 -10.21 15.96 16.34
C GLU A 201 -10.83 14.59 16.00
N ALA A 202 -10.09 13.72 15.34
CA ALA A 202 -10.54 12.38 14.95
C ALA A 202 -10.32 11.37 16.08
N ALA A 203 -11.17 10.35 16.15
CA ALA A 203 -10.92 9.21 17.01
C ALA A 203 -10.03 8.21 16.30
N LEU A 204 -9.04 7.67 17.03
CA LEU A 204 -8.30 6.48 16.62
C LEU A 204 -9.06 5.24 17.10
N PHE A 205 -9.58 4.48 16.17
CA PHE A 205 -10.29 3.24 16.44
C PHE A 205 -9.37 2.03 16.38
N THR A 206 -9.66 1.05 17.21
CA THR A 206 -9.09 -0.29 17.14
C THR A 206 -10.22 -1.30 17.12
N VAL A 207 -10.24 -2.15 16.10
CA VAL A 207 -11.14 -3.30 16.00
C VAL A 207 -10.33 -4.55 15.71
N TYR A 208 -10.89 -5.73 15.99
CA TYR A 208 -10.22 -6.99 15.72
C TYR A 208 -11.04 -7.83 14.74
N VAL A 209 -10.35 -8.72 14.02
CA VAL A 209 -11.00 -9.71 13.15
C VAL A 209 -10.45 -11.07 13.52
N GLU A 210 -11.29 -11.94 14.05
CA GLU A 210 -10.93 -13.32 14.34
C GLU A 210 -11.04 -14.20 13.10
N ASN A 211 -10.13 -15.15 12.95
CA ASN A 211 -10.15 -16.14 11.87
C ASN A 211 -10.19 -15.53 10.45
N ALA A 212 -9.46 -14.43 10.24
CA ALA A 212 -9.27 -13.83 8.93
C ALA A 212 -8.31 -14.66 8.08
N ASP A 213 -8.45 -14.60 6.76
CA ASP A 213 -7.58 -15.23 5.77
C ASP A 213 -7.28 -14.29 4.59
N ALA A 214 -6.52 -14.76 3.61
CA ALA A 214 -6.12 -13.96 2.45
C ALA A 214 -7.29 -13.49 1.56
N THR A 215 -8.52 -13.96 1.77
CA THR A 215 -9.74 -13.52 1.08
C THR A 215 -10.52 -12.48 1.86
N THR A 216 -10.12 -12.20 3.11
CA THR A 216 -10.77 -11.21 3.96
C THR A 216 -10.67 -9.82 3.36
N ALA A 217 -11.78 -9.13 3.27
CA ALA A 217 -11.88 -7.71 2.92
C ALA A 217 -12.69 -6.98 4.00
N LEU A 218 -12.29 -5.76 4.33
CA LEU A 218 -12.92 -4.94 5.38
C LEU A 218 -13.83 -3.91 4.76
N THR A 219 -15.05 -3.79 5.27
CA THR A 219 -16.02 -2.80 4.82
C THR A 219 -16.32 -1.79 5.93
N PHE A 220 -16.28 -0.51 5.58
CA PHE A 220 -16.55 0.64 6.43
C PHE A 220 -17.82 1.34 5.98
N ALA A 221 -18.81 1.41 6.86
CA ALA A 221 -20.13 1.99 6.56
C ALA A 221 -20.71 2.67 7.81
N LEU A 222 -21.56 3.70 7.61
CA LEU A 222 -22.31 4.28 8.73
C LEU A 222 -23.27 3.25 9.32
N ALA A 223 -23.34 3.18 10.65
CA ALA A 223 -24.32 2.37 11.38
C ALA A 223 -25.75 2.93 11.22
N SER A 224 -25.88 4.27 11.08
CA SER A 224 -27.14 4.96 10.86
C SER A 224 -26.95 6.16 9.94
N THR A 225 -28.00 6.49 9.19
CA THR A 225 -28.00 7.59 8.21
C THR A 225 -29.00 8.70 8.58
N THR A 226 -29.45 8.73 9.84
CA THR A 226 -30.51 9.63 10.31
C THR A 226 -30.00 11.04 10.60
N VAL A 227 -28.75 11.21 11.04
CA VAL A 227 -28.18 12.50 11.44
C VAL A 227 -27.44 13.17 10.27
N ASP A 228 -26.38 12.55 9.79
CA ASP A 228 -25.65 12.96 8.56
C ASP A 228 -25.33 11.69 7.78
N LYS A 229 -24.89 11.84 6.54
CA LYS A 229 -24.58 10.73 5.64
C LYS A 229 -23.12 10.66 5.29
N ARG A 230 -22.29 11.41 6.01
CA ARG A 230 -20.87 11.63 5.68
C ARG A 230 -19.97 11.36 6.86
N PHE A 231 -18.85 10.76 6.59
CA PHE A 231 -17.73 10.62 7.53
C PHE A 231 -16.40 10.62 6.77
N ILE A 232 -15.30 10.79 7.50
CA ILE A 232 -13.94 10.80 6.96
C ILE A 232 -13.18 9.62 7.59
N LEU A 233 -12.34 8.96 6.80
CA LEU A 233 -11.48 7.84 7.20
C LEU A 233 -10.04 8.09 6.73
N ASP A 234 -9.07 7.78 7.59
CA ASP A 234 -7.64 7.95 7.31
C ASP A 234 -6.78 6.91 8.03
N ASP A 235 -5.53 6.70 7.55
CA ASP A 235 -4.49 5.85 8.14
C ASP A 235 -4.99 4.44 8.51
N LEU A 236 -5.47 3.71 7.53
CA LEU A 236 -5.92 2.33 7.76
C LEU A 236 -4.73 1.37 7.86
N THR A 237 -4.57 0.75 9.02
CA THR A 237 -3.52 -0.25 9.28
C THR A 237 -4.13 -1.58 9.70
N VAL A 238 -3.60 -2.67 9.19
CA VAL A 238 -3.97 -4.04 9.56
C VAL A 238 -2.73 -4.85 9.89
N ASP A 239 -2.69 -5.38 11.09
CA ASP A 239 -1.60 -6.22 11.61
C ASP A 239 -2.10 -7.59 12.07
N VAL A 240 -1.19 -8.57 12.11
CA VAL A 240 -1.47 -9.82 12.82
C VAL A 240 -1.57 -9.54 14.32
N HIS A 241 -2.54 -10.14 14.97
CA HIS A 241 -2.74 -10.06 16.42
C HIS A 241 -2.57 -11.43 17.06
N ASP A 242 -1.49 -11.61 17.81
CA ASP A 242 -1.15 -12.88 18.46
C ASP A 242 -1.61 -12.97 19.92
N GLY A 243 -2.18 -11.90 20.47
CA GLY A 243 -2.62 -11.81 21.87
C GLY A 243 -4.12 -12.10 22.07
N PRO A 244 -4.59 -12.10 23.31
CA PRO A 244 -6.02 -12.10 23.61
C PRO A 244 -6.65 -10.80 23.09
N ILE A 245 -7.86 -10.90 22.58
CA ILE A 245 -8.63 -9.73 22.14
C ILE A 245 -9.24 -9.09 23.39
N GLU A 246 -8.71 -7.95 23.76
CA GLU A 246 -9.23 -7.12 24.85
C GLU A 246 -9.91 -5.88 24.23
N LEU A 247 -11.22 -5.81 24.35
CA LEU A 247 -11.94 -4.58 23.98
C LEU A 247 -11.76 -3.58 25.13
N THR A 248 -11.07 -2.47 24.85
CA THR A 248 -11.08 -1.33 25.77
C THR A 248 -12.48 -0.72 25.72
N PRO A 249 -13.20 -0.62 26.85
CA PRO A 249 -14.47 0.10 26.86
C PRO A 249 -14.23 1.55 26.43
N VAL A 250 -15.00 2.01 25.44
CA VAL A 250 -15.02 3.40 24.96
C VAL A 250 -15.88 4.23 25.92
#